data_a99fdc979cadc490eac21b851b2a6bb8
#
_entry.id   a99fdc979cadc490eac21b851b2a6bb8
#
_cell.length_a   1.000
_cell.length_b   1.000
_cell.length_c   1.000
_cell.angle_alpha   90.00
_cell.angle_beta   90.00
_cell.angle_gamma   90.00
#
_symmetry.space_group_name_H-M   'P 1'
#
loop_
_entity.id
_entity.type
_entity.pdbx_description
1 polymer ?
#
loop_
_entity_poly.entity_id
_entity_poly.type
_entity_poly.pdbx_seq_one_letter_code
_entity_poly.pdbx_strand_id
1 'polypeptide(L)'
;VAADADVIYLGWIMAGTVQGYTAAARRYRVRAVCAVGMGQTGTQTDSVRSRSAIPAQIPLFTLQGGFDVKKLHGLYRAMMELMVRTAGKALAAKQNRTPEEDDMLDMMLHGGERVHPSHLRTVLAWYNEQK
;
A
#
# COMPACT_ATOMS: atom_id res chain seq x y z
N VAL A 1 -22.73 3.23 -3.27
CA VAL A 1 -22.40 4.46 -2.53
C VAL A 1 -22.79 5.68 -3.39
N ALA A 2 -23.46 6.65 -2.79
CA ALA A 2 -23.92 7.85 -3.49
C ALA A 2 -22.74 8.69 -3.98
N ALA A 3 -22.89 9.34 -5.15
CA ALA A 3 -21.93 10.32 -5.62
C ALA A 3 -21.80 11.46 -4.59
N ASP A 4 -20.62 12.03 -4.46
CA ASP A 4 -20.27 13.08 -3.48
C ASP A 4 -20.39 12.65 -2.00
N ALA A 5 -20.52 11.36 -1.71
CA ALA A 5 -20.48 10.87 -0.35
C ALA A 5 -19.08 11.05 0.27
N ASP A 6 -19.06 11.27 1.58
CA ASP A 6 -17.80 11.26 2.34
C ASP A 6 -17.35 9.81 2.52
N VAL A 7 -16.12 9.50 2.09
CA VAL A 7 -15.60 8.14 2.13
C VAL A 7 -14.18 8.10 2.67
N ILE A 8 -13.83 6.95 3.25
CA ILE A 8 -12.44 6.58 3.51
C ILE A 8 -12.07 5.60 2.39
N TYR A 9 -11.09 5.95 1.58
CA TYR A 9 -10.71 5.12 0.45
C TYR A 9 -9.67 4.09 0.90
N LEU A 10 -9.92 2.83 0.59
CA LEU A 10 -9.01 1.73 0.85
C LEU A 10 -8.56 1.15 -0.48
N GLY A 11 -7.28 1.23 -0.75
CA GLY A 11 -6.72 0.71 -1.99
C GLY A 11 -5.34 0.09 -1.76
N TRP A 12 -4.91 -0.72 -2.71
CA TRP A 12 -3.60 -1.34 -2.64
C TRP A 12 -2.58 -0.56 -3.47
N ILE A 13 -1.33 -0.66 -3.04
CA ILE A 13 -0.21 0.03 -3.70
C ILE A 13 0.39 -0.90 -4.75
N MET A 14 0.46 -0.42 -6.00
CA MET A 14 1.18 -1.10 -7.06
C MET A 14 2.08 -0.08 -7.76
N ALA A 15 3.37 -0.39 -7.86
CA ALA A 15 4.37 0.50 -8.45
C ALA A 15 4.39 1.90 -7.78
N GLY A 16 4.16 1.94 -6.47
CA GLY A 16 4.18 3.17 -5.68
C GLY A 16 2.92 4.02 -5.76
N THR A 17 1.88 3.56 -6.46
CA THR A 17 0.64 4.30 -6.68
C THR A 17 -0.55 3.55 -6.06
N VAL A 18 -1.42 4.28 -5.37
CA VAL A 18 -2.66 3.72 -4.83
C VAL A 18 -3.64 3.49 -5.99
N GLN A 19 -3.98 2.24 -6.24
CA GLN A 19 -4.83 1.86 -7.36
C GLN A 19 -6.27 2.34 -7.13
N GLY A 20 -6.85 2.97 -8.17
CA GLY A 20 -8.23 3.42 -8.16
C GLY A 20 -8.49 4.73 -7.41
N TYR A 21 -7.49 5.32 -6.76
CA TYR A 21 -7.68 6.54 -5.99
C TYR A 21 -8.17 7.70 -6.86
N THR A 22 -7.57 7.94 -8.03
CA THR A 22 -7.94 9.06 -8.89
C THR A 22 -9.40 9.02 -9.31
N ALA A 23 -9.90 7.83 -9.66
CA ALA A 23 -11.32 7.64 -10.03
C ALA A 23 -12.23 7.88 -8.83
N ALA A 24 -11.86 7.39 -7.66
CA ALA A 24 -12.63 7.58 -6.43
C ALA A 24 -12.66 9.07 -6.03
N ALA A 25 -11.55 9.77 -6.16
CA ALA A 25 -11.46 11.19 -5.82
C ALA A 25 -12.33 12.08 -6.71
N ARG A 26 -12.61 11.66 -7.94
CA ARG A 26 -13.51 12.37 -8.85
C ARG A 26 -14.97 12.16 -8.52
N ARG A 27 -15.30 11.06 -7.88
CA ARG A 27 -16.70 10.65 -7.64
C ARG A 27 -17.15 10.92 -6.21
N TYR A 28 -16.25 10.82 -5.25
CA TYR A 28 -16.57 10.92 -3.82
C TYR A 28 -15.71 11.97 -3.15
N ARG A 29 -16.14 12.42 -1.97
CA ARG A 29 -15.28 13.22 -1.09
C ARG A 29 -14.40 12.27 -0.26
N VAL A 30 -13.18 12.10 -0.70
CA VAL A 30 -12.23 11.25 0.02
C VAL A 30 -11.69 12.00 1.22
N ARG A 31 -12.04 11.53 2.42
CA ARG A 31 -11.65 12.16 3.69
C ARG A 31 -10.34 11.60 4.23
N ALA A 32 -10.00 10.37 3.88
CA ALA A 32 -8.75 9.73 4.23
C ALA A 32 -8.45 8.61 3.24
N VAL A 33 -7.19 8.23 3.11
CA VAL A 33 -6.76 7.14 2.26
C VAL A 33 -5.98 6.13 3.09
N CYS A 34 -6.37 4.85 3.00
CA CYS A 34 -5.63 3.73 3.56
C CYS A 34 -5.01 2.96 2.40
N ALA A 35 -3.69 2.99 2.31
CA ALA A 35 -2.93 2.39 1.21
C ALA A 35 -2.24 1.12 1.70
N VAL A 36 -2.63 -0.02 1.16
CA VAL A 36 -2.11 -1.33 1.56
C VAL A 36 -0.99 -1.75 0.61
N GLY A 37 0.15 -2.09 1.15
CA GLY A 37 1.32 -2.51 0.37
C GLY A 37 2.18 -3.51 1.12
N MET A 38 3.34 -3.81 0.55
CA MET A 38 4.29 -4.76 1.12
C MET A 38 5.22 -4.15 2.17
N GLY A 39 5.36 -2.82 2.18
CA GLY A 39 6.17 -2.12 3.14
C GLY A 39 5.55 -2.14 4.53
N GLN A 40 6.36 -1.85 5.55
CA GLN A 40 5.86 -1.79 6.92
C GLN A 40 4.85 -0.65 7.09
N THR A 41 3.90 -0.86 7.99
CA THR A 41 2.87 0.13 8.30
C THR A 41 3.50 1.46 8.72
N GLY A 42 3.00 2.54 8.12
CA GLY A 42 3.49 3.90 8.39
C GLY A 42 4.71 4.32 7.59
N THR A 43 5.22 3.47 6.69
CA THR A 43 6.37 3.78 5.86
C THR A 43 5.97 4.19 4.45
N GLN A 44 6.90 4.82 3.71
CA GLN A 44 6.74 5.20 2.30
C GLN A 44 5.60 6.20 2.03
N THR A 45 5.07 6.83 3.07
CA THR A 45 3.90 7.71 2.97
C THR A 45 4.13 8.86 1.99
N ASP A 46 5.26 9.55 2.08
CA ASP A 46 5.55 10.71 1.21
C ASP A 46 5.67 10.30 -0.26
N SER A 47 6.32 9.19 -0.52
CA SER A 47 6.49 8.67 -1.87
C SER A 47 5.15 8.27 -2.49
N VAL A 48 4.30 7.57 -1.74
CA VAL A 48 2.98 7.14 -2.19
C VAL A 48 2.08 8.36 -2.43
N ARG A 49 2.11 9.34 -1.53
CA ARG A 49 1.35 10.57 -1.68
C ARG A 49 1.72 11.31 -2.96
N SER A 50 3.00 11.47 -3.20
CA SER A 50 3.51 12.18 -4.38
C SER A 50 3.13 11.47 -5.67
N ARG A 51 3.34 10.15 -5.74
CA ARG A 51 3.07 9.37 -6.95
C ARG A 51 1.58 9.21 -7.23
N SER A 52 0.74 9.21 -6.19
CA SER A 52 -0.71 9.09 -6.33
C SER A 52 -1.40 10.43 -6.45
N ALA A 53 -0.68 11.54 -6.32
CA ALA A 53 -1.21 12.91 -6.32
C ALA A 53 -2.29 13.12 -5.26
N ILE A 54 -2.06 12.59 -4.06
CA ILE A 54 -2.98 12.76 -2.92
C ILE A 54 -2.68 14.11 -2.25
N PRO A 55 -3.67 15.02 -2.13
CA PRO A 55 -3.45 16.33 -1.51
C PRO A 55 -2.93 16.23 -0.08
N ALA A 56 -2.10 17.18 0.33
CA ALA A 56 -1.45 17.17 1.65
C ALA A 56 -2.47 17.23 2.80
N GLN A 57 -3.64 17.83 2.58
CA GLN A 57 -4.68 17.93 3.61
C GLN A 57 -5.46 16.64 3.83
N ILE A 58 -5.33 15.66 2.95
CA ILE A 58 -6.01 14.37 3.11
C ILE A 58 -5.06 13.44 3.87
N PRO A 59 -5.47 12.91 5.05
CA PRO A 59 -4.66 11.94 5.77
C PRO A 59 -4.41 10.69 4.93
N LEU A 60 -3.16 10.24 4.92
CA LEU A 60 -2.74 9.03 4.21
C LEU A 60 -2.11 8.08 5.21
N PHE A 61 -2.66 6.86 5.28
CA PHE A 61 -2.16 5.81 6.15
C PHE A 61 -1.67 4.67 5.28
N THR A 62 -0.40 4.28 5.43
CA THR A 62 0.15 3.11 4.76
C THR A 62 0.07 1.92 5.70
N LEU A 63 -0.44 0.80 5.18
CA LEU A 63 -0.68 -0.42 5.96
C LEU A 63 0.05 -1.58 5.30
N GLN A 64 0.67 -2.43 6.11
CA GLN A 64 1.30 -3.62 5.60
C GLN A 64 0.27 -4.71 5.35
N GLY A 65 0.27 -5.23 4.12
CA GLY A 65 -0.61 -6.33 3.70
C GLY A 65 0.15 -7.62 3.46
N GLY A 66 -0.53 -8.59 2.88
CA GLY A 66 0.06 -9.85 2.46
C GLY A 66 0.51 -9.82 1.00
N PHE A 67 1.31 -10.80 0.62
CA PHE A 67 1.77 -10.96 -0.76
C PHE A 67 1.88 -12.45 -1.09
N ASP A 68 1.22 -12.86 -2.18
CA ASP A 68 1.32 -14.23 -2.67
C ASP A 68 1.11 -14.24 -4.19
N VAL A 69 2.20 -14.37 -4.92
CA VAL A 69 2.18 -14.41 -6.40
C VAL A 69 1.34 -15.57 -6.91
N LYS A 70 1.30 -16.69 -6.17
CA LYS A 70 0.56 -17.88 -6.58
C LYS A 70 -0.95 -17.66 -6.63
N LYS A 71 -1.47 -16.69 -5.88
CA LYS A 71 -2.89 -16.33 -5.88
C LYS A 71 -3.27 -15.42 -7.02
N LEU A 72 -2.31 -14.85 -7.73
CA LEU A 72 -2.54 -13.95 -8.84
C LEU A 72 -2.69 -14.73 -10.14
N HIS A 73 -3.42 -14.14 -11.10
CA HIS A 73 -3.69 -14.77 -12.38
C HIS A 73 -3.40 -13.82 -13.55
N GLY A 74 -3.12 -14.40 -14.73
CA GLY A 74 -2.98 -13.67 -15.97
C GLY A 74 -1.86 -12.65 -15.98
N LEU A 75 -2.14 -11.49 -16.55
CA LEU A 75 -1.16 -10.43 -16.73
C LEU A 75 -0.62 -9.89 -15.39
N TYR A 76 -1.46 -9.80 -14.37
CA TYR A 76 -1.03 -9.35 -13.05
C TYR A 76 0.02 -10.28 -12.46
N ARG A 77 -0.17 -11.59 -12.59
CA ARG A 77 0.82 -12.56 -12.12
C ARG A 77 2.15 -12.39 -12.85
N ALA A 78 2.11 -12.22 -14.18
CA ALA A 78 3.30 -12.04 -14.98
C ALA A 78 4.06 -10.76 -14.60
N MET A 79 3.34 -9.65 -14.40
CA MET A 79 3.93 -8.39 -13.96
C MET A 79 4.57 -8.50 -12.59
N MET A 80 3.89 -9.15 -11.65
CA MET A 80 4.40 -9.29 -10.27
C MET A 80 5.59 -10.25 -10.22
N GLU A 81 5.57 -11.31 -11.01
CA GLU A 81 6.72 -12.21 -11.13
C GLU A 81 7.95 -11.48 -11.70
N LEU A 82 7.75 -10.62 -12.70
CA LEU A 82 8.83 -9.81 -13.24
C LEU A 82 9.37 -8.83 -12.20
N MET A 83 8.48 -8.18 -11.46
CA MET A 83 8.87 -7.26 -10.38
C MET A 83 9.69 -7.98 -9.32
N VAL A 84 9.26 -9.15 -8.88
CA VAL A 84 10.00 -9.96 -7.88
C VAL A 84 11.36 -10.35 -8.43
N ARG A 85 11.42 -10.76 -9.70
CA ARG A 85 12.68 -11.17 -10.32
C ARG A 85 13.69 -10.02 -10.42
N THR A 86 13.23 -8.83 -10.80
CA THR A 86 14.11 -7.67 -10.97
C THR A 86 14.40 -6.97 -9.64
N ALA A 87 13.37 -6.54 -8.91
CA ALA A 87 13.52 -5.83 -7.64
C ALA A 87 14.08 -6.74 -6.55
N GLY A 88 13.69 -8.00 -6.54
CA GLY A 88 14.21 -8.99 -5.60
C GLY A 88 15.69 -9.25 -5.76
N LYS A 89 16.18 -9.34 -7.01
CA LYS A 89 17.63 -9.48 -7.28
C LYS A 89 18.41 -8.28 -6.83
N ALA A 90 17.91 -7.07 -7.13
CA ALA A 90 18.56 -5.83 -6.71
C ALA A 90 18.64 -5.75 -5.18
N LEU A 91 17.55 -6.09 -4.50
CA LEU A 91 17.47 -6.06 -3.05
C LEU A 91 18.35 -7.14 -2.40
N ALA A 92 18.37 -8.34 -2.98
CA ALA A 92 19.22 -9.44 -2.50
C ALA A 92 20.71 -9.13 -2.64
N ALA A 93 21.10 -8.39 -3.68
CA ALA A 93 22.47 -7.97 -3.91
C ALA A 93 22.93 -6.84 -2.99
N LYS A 94 22.00 -6.13 -2.36
CA LYS A 94 22.32 -5.02 -1.45
C LYS A 94 22.89 -5.56 -0.15
N GLN A 95 24.06 -5.08 0.25
CA GLN A 95 24.80 -5.61 1.41
C GLN A 95 24.32 -5.05 2.75
N ASN A 96 23.85 -3.79 2.77
CA ASN A 96 23.45 -3.12 4.01
C ASN A 96 21.91 -2.91 4.03
N ARG A 97 21.16 -4.02 3.99
CA ARG A 97 19.71 -3.95 4.03
C ARG A 97 19.21 -3.52 5.41
N THR A 98 18.18 -2.66 5.40
CA THR A 98 17.44 -2.35 6.62
C THR A 98 16.53 -3.54 6.99
N PRO A 99 16.06 -3.63 8.26
CA PRO A 99 15.07 -4.66 8.63
C PRO A 99 13.81 -4.63 7.77
N GLU A 100 13.38 -3.45 7.32
CA GLU A 100 12.23 -3.28 6.43
C GLU A 100 12.50 -3.88 5.06
N GLU A 101 13.70 -3.67 4.53
CA GLU A 101 14.11 -4.25 3.25
C GLU A 101 14.25 -5.77 3.34
N ASP A 102 14.74 -6.30 4.47
CA ASP A 102 14.80 -7.74 4.70
C ASP A 102 13.41 -8.37 4.73
N ASP A 103 12.44 -7.73 5.40
CA ASP A 103 11.06 -8.21 5.44
C ASP A 103 10.42 -8.18 4.06
N MET A 104 10.64 -7.11 3.29
CA MET A 104 10.15 -6.99 1.93
C MET A 104 10.73 -8.09 1.03
N LEU A 105 12.03 -8.34 1.13
CA LEU A 105 12.68 -9.41 0.37
C LEU A 105 12.11 -10.77 0.73
N ASP A 106 11.88 -11.05 2.02
CA ASP A 106 11.26 -12.29 2.48
C ASP A 106 9.87 -12.47 1.85
N MET A 107 9.05 -11.42 1.84
CA MET A 107 7.72 -11.46 1.22
C MET A 107 7.80 -11.71 -0.28
N MET A 108 8.76 -11.10 -0.98
CA MET A 108 8.95 -11.30 -2.42
C MET A 108 9.36 -12.74 -2.75
N LEU A 109 10.23 -13.35 -1.94
CA LEU A 109 10.77 -14.69 -2.18
C LEU A 109 9.82 -15.80 -1.74
N HIS A 110 9.14 -15.62 -0.62
CA HIS A 110 8.38 -16.69 0.05
C HIS A 110 6.89 -16.39 0.17
N GLY A 111 6.48 -15.17 -0.19
CA GLY A 111 5.13 -14.70 0.09
C GLY A 111 4.94 -14.46 1.58
N GLY A 112 3.73 -14.16 1.99
CA GLY A 112 3.42 -13.99 3.39
C GLY A 112 2.23 -13.09 3.66
N GLU A 113 1.73 -13.17 4.87
CA GLU A 113 0.61 -12.38 5.35
C GLU A 113 1.09 -11.54 6.53
N ARG A 114 0.96 -10.21 6.39
CA ARG A 114 1.39 -9.26 7.42
C ARG A 114 0.21 -8.44 7.95
N VAL A 115 -1.01 -8.85 7.60
CA VAL A 115 -2.22 -8.16 8.03
C VAL A 115 -2.45 -8.41 9.52
N HIS A 116 -2.61 -7.32 10.28
CA HIS A 116 -2.88 -7.40 11.71
C HIS A 116 -3.73 -6.20 12.15
N PRO A 117 -4.71 -6.39 13.04
CA PRO A 117 -5.56 -5.28 13.49
C PRO A 117 -4.79 -4.11 14.11
N SER A 118 -3.63 -4.34 14.70
CA SER A 118 -2.81 -3.27 15.27
C SER A 118 -2.35 -2.24 14.23
N HIS A 119 -2.29 -2.60 12.96
CA HIS A 119 -1.93 -1.69 11.88
C HIS A 119 -2.99 -0.59 11.67
N LEU A 120 -4.21 -0.81 12.13
CA LEU A 120 -5.30 0.17 12.04
C LEU A 120 -5.31 1.20 13.17
N ARG A 121 -4.37 1.12 14.10
CA ARG A 121 -4.38 1.94 15.31
C ARG A 121 -4.40 3.44 15.00
N THR A 122 -3.54 3.91 14.10
CA THR A 122 -3.50 5.31 13.68
C THR A 122 -4.75 5.73 12.92
N VAL A 123 -5.29 4.85 12.10
CA VAL A 123 -6.52 5.11 11.35
C VAL A 123 -7.69 5.29 12.30
N LEU A 124 -7.83 4.41 13.29
CA LEU A 124 -8.89 4.48 14.29
C LEU A 124 -8.77 5.71 15.17
N ALA A 125 -7.55 6.09 15.55
CA ALA A 125 -7.32 7.31 16.33
C ALA A 125 -7.77 8.55 15.55
N TRP A 126 -7.40 8.64 14.28
CA TRP A 126 -7.85 9.73 13.41
C TRP A 126 -9.38 9.76 13.28
N TYR A 127 -9.99 8.60 13.03
CA TYR A 127 -11.44 8.49 12.84
C TYR A 127 -12.19 8.96 14.10
N ASN A 128 -11.70 8.58 15.28
CA ASN A 128 -12.33 8.97 16.53
C ASN A 128 -12.25 10.49 16.77
N GLU A 129 -11.21 11.14 16.27
CA GLU A 129 -11.08 12.60 16.35
C GLU A 129 -12.10 13.33 15.48
N GLN A 130 -12.65 12.67 14.45
CA GLN A 130 -13.63 13.27 13.54
C GLN A 130 -15.07 13.22 14.05
N LYS A 131 -15.32 12.51 15.14
CA LYS A 131 -16.66 12.40 15.73
C LYS A 131 -17.08 13.63 16.49
#